data_b3182826bd23e4c7d19fe6b326bc7662
#
_entry.id   b3182826bd23e4c7d19fe6b326bc7662
#
_cell.length_a   1.000
_cell.length_b   1.000
_cell.length_c   1.000
_cell.angle_alpha   90.00
_cell.angle_beta   90.00
_cell.angle_gamma   90.00
#
_symmetry.space_group_name_H-M   'P 1'
#
loop_
_entity.id
_entity.type
_entity.pdbx_description
1 polymer ?
#
loop_
_entity_poly.entity_id
_entity_poly.type
_entity_poly.pdbx_seq_one_letter_code
_entity_poly.pdbx_strand_id
1 'polypeptide(L)'
;MEAKGWITGDESAKEMLGRVLSRARPFLLLPPLHRVPLRPRNVLEIVGPSPSAKTHLLIQAALTCVLPIDWNGVHYGGFDGFVIFIDLDCRFDIFRFSHLLKLRLASGKQSLFILKKKIYIVGEFHLD
;
A
#
# COMPACT_ATOMS: atom_id res chain seq x y z
N MET A 1 0.71 -5.57 36.27
CA MET A 1 1.24 -4.86 35.09
C MET A 1 1.97 -3.62 35.59
N GLU A 2 3.26 -3.68 35.64
CA GLU A 2 4.04 -2.56 36.21
C GLU A 2 4.14 -1.42 35.18
N ALA A 3 3.49 -0.30 35.47
CA ALA A 3 3.57 0.93 34.68
C ALA A 3 4.98 1.56 34.69
N LYS A 4 5.92 1.01 35.45
CA LYS A 4 7.30 1.51 35.56
C LYS A 4 8.19 1.22 34.34
N GLY A 5 7.89 0.19 33.56
CA GLY A 5 8.79 -0.26 32.49
C GLY A 5 8.88 0.67 31.28
N TRP A 6 7.90 1.56 31.07
CA TRP A 6 7.92 2.50 29.95
C TRP A 6 8.25 3.94 30.33
N ILE A 7 8.32 4.21 31.64
CA ILE A 7 8.78 5.50 32.16
C ILE A 7 10.31 5.50 32.33
N THR A 8 10.93 4.34 32.48
CA THR A 8 12.37 4.17 32.67
C THR A 8 13.12 3.81 31.39
N GLY A 9 12.51 4.00 30.24
CA GLY A 9 13.22 3.87 28.98
C GLY A 9 14.23 5.01 28.85
N ASP A 10 15.50 4.73 29.11
CA ASP A 10 16.61 5.67 28.94
C ASP A 10 16.90 6.04 27.48
N GLU A 11 15.86 5.93 26.61
CA GLU A 11 15.96 6.31 25.22
C GLU A 11 15.93 7.83 25.09
N SER A 12 17.00 8.42 24.58
CA SER A 12 17.01 9.85 24.28
C SER A 12 16.03 10.20 23.16
N ALA A 13 15.57 11.46 23.11
CA ALA A 13 14.71 11.95 22.03
C ALA A 13 15.33 11.73 20.64
N LYS A 14 16.65 11.80 20.53
CA LYS A 14 17.39 11.52 19.29
C LYS A 14 17.29 10.05 18.88
N GLU A 15 17.44 9.14 19.82
CA GLU A 15 17.33 7.70 19.58
C GLU A 15 15.91 7.30 19.20
N MET A 16 14.91 7.84 19.91
CA MET A 16 13.51 7.67 19.59
C MET A 16 13.19 8.17 18.16
N LEU A 17 13.66 9.37 17.82
CA LEU A 17 13.47 9.93 16.49
C LEU A 17 14.16 9.09 15.43
N GLY A 18 15.41 8.64 15.67
CA GLY A 18 16.13 7.74 14.77
C GLY A 18 15.39 6.41 14.56
N ARG A 19 14.86 5.82 15.63
CA ARG A 19 14.07 4.58 15.56
C ARG A 19 12.77 4.77 14.77
N VAL A 20 12.06 5.85 15.00
CA VAL A 20 10.81 6.15 14.29
C VAL A 20 11.08 6.43 12.81
N LEU A 21 12.10 7.20 12.50
CA LEU A 21 12.48 7.52 11.11
C LEU A 21 13.03 6.30 10.35
N SER A 22 13.80 5.43 11.03
CA SER A 22 14.34 4.22 10.41
C SER A 22 13.27 3.16 10.11
N ARG A 23 12.19 3.11 10.91
CA ARG A 23 11.02 2.25 10.65
C ARG A 23 10.14 2.75 9.52
N ALA A 24 10.14 4.05 9.28
CA ALA A 24 9.38 4.68 8.22
C ALA A 24 10.14 4.52 6.89
N ARG A 25 10.07 3.33 6.27
CA ARG A 25 10.60 3.16 4.91
C ARG A 25 9.85 4.11 3.97
N PRO A 26 10.56 4.92 3.20
CA PRO A 26 9.92 5.76 2.19
C PRO A 26 9.29 4.87 1.12
N PHE A 27 8.10 5.24 0.67
CA PHE A 27 7.37 4.53 -0.37
C PHE A 27 7.65 5.15 -1.74
N LEU A 28 8.16 4.36 -2.66
CA LEU A 28 8.29 4.69 -4.07
C LEU A 28 7.18 3.96 -4.85
N LEU A 29 5.93 4.36 -4.64
CA LEU A 29 4.81 3.66 -5.24
C LEU A 29 4.72 3.86 -6.75
N LEU A 30 5.03 5.04 -7.21
CA LEU A 30 4.89 5.45 -8.62
C LEU A 30 6.01 6.40 -9.04
N PRO A 31 7.26 5.92 -9.16
CA PRO A 31 8.24 6.72 -9.88
C PRO A 31 7.80 6.77 -11.36
N PRO A 32 7.74 7.89 -12.04
CA PRO A 32 8.29 9.20 -11.74
C PRO A 32 7.30 10.26 -11.23
N LEU A 33 6.13 9.88 -10.75
CA LEU A 33 5.09 10.86 -10.35
C LEU A 33 5.47 11.68 -9.13
N HIS A 34 6.36 11.19 -8.31
CA HIS A 34 6.88 11.95 -7.19
C HIS A 34 8.40 11.95 -7.21
N ARG A 35 8.98 13.13 -7.03
CA ARG A 35 10.44 13.31 -6.95
C ARG A 35 11.01 12.88 -5.61
N VAL A 36 10.18 12.93 -4.58
CA VAL A 36 10.53 12.56 -3.22
C VAL A 36 9.69 11.37 -2.80
N PRO A 37 10.30 10.33 -2.23
CA PRO A 37 9.54 9.18 -1.73
C PRO A 37 8.46 9.59 -0.73
N LEU A 38 7.28 9.00 -0.83
CA LEU A 38 6.21 9.19 0.14
C LEU A 38 6.62 8.60 1.49
N ARG A 39 6.32 9.31 2.54
CA ARG A 39 6.51 8.85 3.93
C ARG A 39 5.16 8.58 4.58
N PRO A 40 5.11 7.77 5.64
CA PRO A 40 3.89 7.64 6.44
C PRO A 40 3.34 9.01 6.82
N ARG A 41 2.03 9.18 6.74
CA ARG A 41 1.26 10.42 6.94
C ARG A 41 1.31 11.41 5.79
N ASN A 42 2.03 11.15 4.71
CA ASN A 42 1.88 11.97 3.53
C ASN A 42 0.55 11.66 2.83
N VAL A 43 -0.03 12.68 2.25
CA VAL A 43 -1.23 12.58 1.41
C VAL A 43 -0.84 13.02 0.01
N LEU A 44 -1.18 12.20 -0.98
CA LEU A 44 -1.02 12.52 -2.39
C LEU A 44 -2.40 12.68 -3.01
N GLU A 45 -2.68 13.85 -3.54
CA GLU A 45 -3.90 14.12 -4.29
C GLU A 45 -3.62 14.01 -5.80
N ILE A 46 -4.47 13.25 -6.50
CA ILE A 46 -4.41 13.11 -7.96
C ILE A 46 -5.64 13.76 -8.55
N VAL A 47 -5.45 14.89 -9.22
CA VAL A 47 -6.51 15.71 -9.80
C VAL A 47 -6.42 15.69 -11.31
N GLY A 48 -7.56 15.66 -11.98
CA GLY A 48 -7.63 15.74 -13.42
C GLY A 48 -9.07 15.55 -13.94
N PRO A 49 -9.34 15.95 -15.20
CA PRO A 49 -10.66 15.75 -15.80
C PRO A 49 -10.98 14.27 -15.98
N SER A 50 -12.27 13.96 -16.14
CA SER A 50 -12.71 12.63 -16.56
C SER A 50 -12.94 12.63 -18.10
N PRO A 51 -12.53 11.57 -18.84
CA PRO A 51 -11.77 10.42 -18.38
C PRO A 51 -10.26 10.74 -18.28
N SER A 52 -9.65 10.31 -17.18
CA SER A 52 -8.21 10.38 -17.02
C SER A 52 -7.70 9.11 -16.34
N ALA A 53 -6.41 8.85 -16.42
CA ALA A 53 -5.82 7.63 -15.89
C ALA A 53 -5.72 7.57 -14.34
N LYS A 54 -6.46 8.39 -13.60
CA LYS A 54 -6.38 8.48 -12.12
C LYS A 54 -6.58 7.13 -11.43
N THR A 55 -7.67 6.44 -11.77
CA THR A 55 -7.97 5.11 -11.21
C THR A 55 -6.89 4.10 -11.58
N HIS A 56 -6.39 4.15 -12.81
CA HIS A 56 -5.30 3.28 -13.23
C HIS A 56 -4.01 3.51 -12.43
N LEU A 57 -3.67 4.77 -12.17
CA LEU A 57 -2.53 5.13 -11.34
C LEU A 57 -2.68 4.62 -9.89
N LEU A 58 -3.88 4.74 -9.32
CA LEU A 58 -4.18 4.20 -7.99
C LEU A 58 -4.07 2.67 -7.95
N ILE A 59 -4.54 1.98 -8.99
CA ILE A 59 -4.40 0.54 -9.11
C ILE A 59 -2.93 0.14 -9.20
N GLN A 60 -2.11 0.83 -9.98
CA GLN A 60 -0.68 0.55 -10.08
C GLN A 60 0.05 0.79 -8.76
N ALA A 61 -0.28 1.86 -8.02
CA ALA A 61 0.25 2.12 -6.70
C ALA A 61 -0.12 1.00 -5.71
N ALA A 62 -1.36 0.57 -5.73
CA ALA A 62 -1.85 -0.51 -4.89
C ALA A 62 -1.16 -1.85 -5.22
N LEU A 63 -0.97 -2.16 -6.49
CA LEU A 63 -0.20 -3.35 -6.92
C LEU A 63 1.21 -3.33 -6.36
N THR A 64 1.91 -2.22 -6.48
CA THR A 64 3.26 -2.06 -5.92
C THR A 64 3.27 -2.22 -4.40
N CYS A 65 2.24 -1.72 -3.73
CA CYS A 65 2.12 -1.84 -2.28
C CYS A 65 1.94 -3.29 -1.81
N VAL A 66 1.10 -4.07 -2.47
CA VAL A 66 0.75 -5.44 -2.03
C VAL A 66 1.72 -6.51 -2.50
N LEU A 67 2.48 -6.25 -3.57
CA LEU A 67 3.47 -7.19 -4.08
C LEU A 67 4.55 -7.46 -3.04
N PRO A 68 5.03 -8.70 -2.93
CA PRO A 68 6.16 -9.03 -2.06
C PRO A 68 7.43 -8.36 -2.56
N ILE A 69 8.41 -8.22 -1.69
CA ILE A 69 9.76 -7.78 -2.06
C ILE A 69 10.41 -8.88 -2.92
N ASP A 70 10.47 -10.07 -2.37
CA ASP A 70 11.00 -11.26 -3.02
C ASP A 70 10.07 -12.45 -2.77
N TRP A 71 9.91 -13.30 -3.78
CA TRP A 71 9.15 -14.53 -3.65
C TRP A 71 9.68 -15.62 -4.58
N ASN A 72 9.96 -16.80 -4.02
CA ASN A 72 10.46 -17.96 -4.78
C ASN A 72 11.65 -17.64 -5.70
N GLY A 73 12.60 -16.84 -5.23
CA GLY A 73 13.78 -16.43 -5.98
C GLY A 73 13.53 -15.34 -7.03
N VAL A 74 12.30 -14.79 -7.10
CA VAL A 74 11.97 -13.68 -7.99
C VAL A 74 11.85 -12.39 -7.17
N HIS A 75 12.55 -11.34 -7.59
CA HIS A 75 12.49 -10.03 -7.00
C HIS A 75 11.38 -9.21 -7.65
N TYR A 76 10.32 -8.91 -6.91
CA TYR A 76 9.19 -8.10 -7.39
C TYR A 76 9.33 -6.62 -7.05
N GLY A 77 10.14 -6.30 -6.04
CA GLY A 77 10.36 -4.92 -5.62
C GLY A 77 9.15 -4.24 -4.99
N GLY A 78 8.19 -5.01 -4.49
CA GLY A 78 7.02 -4.49 -3.80
C GLY A 78 7.31 -4.12 -2.34
N PHE A 79 6.25 -3.70 -1.63
CA PHE A 79 6.35 -3.31 -0.21
C PHE A 79 5.87 -4.39 0.76
N ASP A 80 5.27 -5.44 0.26
CA ASP A 80 4.64 -6.50 1.07
C ASP A 80 3.60 -5.96 2.08
N GLY A 81 2.94 -4.87 1.71
CA GLY A 81 2.01 -4.13 2.54
C GLY A 81 0.55 -4.52 2.35
N PHE A 82 -0.32 -3.74 2.97
CA PHE A 82 -1.77 -3.84 2.86
C PHE A 82 -2.32 -2.60 2.18
N VAL A 83 -3.44 -2.75 1.47
CA VAL A 83 -4.14 -1.66 0.82
C VAL A 83 -5.60 -1.65 1.23
N ILE A 84 -6.10 -0.46 1.54
CA ILE A 84 -7.52 -0.22 1.77
C ILE A 84 -7.99 0.74 0.69
N PHE A 85 -8.94 0.30 -0.13
CA PHE A 85 -9.67 1.15 -1.05
C PHE A 85 -10.95 1.65 -0.39
N ILE A 86 -11.13 2.96 -0.34
CA ILE A 86 -12.39 3.59 0.03
C ILE A 86 -13.02 4.06 -1.27
N ASP A 87 -14.00 3.31 -1.74
CA ASP A 87 -14.64 3.51 -3.05
C ASP A 87 -16.06 4.02 -2.87
N LEU A 88 -16.20 5.34 -2.81
CA LEU A 88 -17.48 6.00 -2.59
C LEU A 88 -18.41 5.91 -3.81
N ASP A 89 -17.85 5.78 -4.99
CA ASP A 89 -18.60 5.70 -6.25
C ASP A 89 -18.92 4.25 -6.67
N CYS A 90 -18.47 3.27 -5.93
CA CYS A 90 -18.60 1.83 -6.22
C CYS A 90 -18.12 1.45 -7.63
N ARG A 91 -17.05 2.11 -8.11
CA ARG A 91 -16.47 1.91 -9.45
C ARG A 91 -15.20 1.06 -9.46
N PHE A 92 -14.75 0.62 -8.30
CA PHE A 92 -13.56 -0.22 -8.21
C PHE A 92 -13.82 -1.59 -8.83
N ASP A 93 -13.05 -1.92 -9.84
CA ASP A 93 -13.13 -3.20 -10.54
C ASP A 93 -12.09 -4.17 -10.00
N ILE A 94 -12.54 -5.06 -9.12
CA ILE A 94 -11.71 -6.10 -8.51
C ILE A 94 -11.20 -7.11 -9.55
N PHE A 95 -11.93 -7.37 -10.63
CA PHE A 95 -11.51 -8.29 -11.68
C PHE A 95 -10.35 -7.71 -12.47
N ARG A 96 -10.40 -6.42 -12.78
CA ARG A 96 -9.29 -5.71 -13.42
C ARG A 96 -8.05 -5.71 -12.52
N PHE A 97 -8.23 -5.43 -11.23
CA PHE A 97 -7.13 -5.49 -10.27
C PHE A 97 -6.52 -6.89 -10.19
N SER A 98 -7.36 -7.92 -10.08
CA SER A 98 -6.94 -9.32 -10.05
C SER A 98 -6.18 -9.73 -11.31
N HIS A 99 -6.66 -9.30 -12.47
CA HIS A 99 -6.00 -9.58 -13.75
C HIS A 99 -4.59 -8.96 -13.81
N LEU A 100 -4.48 -7.69 -13.44
CA LEU A 100 -3.17 -7.00 -13.42
C LEU A 100 -2.21 -7.62 -12.39
N LEU A 101 -2.73 -8.04 -11.25
CA LEU A 101 -1.95 -8.74 -10.24
C LEU A 101 -1.41 -10.07 -10.75
N LYS A 102 -2.24 -10.85 -11.46
CA LYS A 102 -1.82 -12.11 -12.09
C LYS A 102 -0.74 -11.91 -13.15
N LEU A 103 -0.83 -10.83 -13.92
CA LEU A 103 0.21 -10.50 -14.90
C LEU A 103 1.56 -10.16 -14.25
N ARG A 104 1.53 -9.62 -13.04
CA ARG A 104 2.76 -9.31 -12.28
C ARG A 104 3.34 -10.51 -11.55
N LEU A 105 2.52 -11.50 -11.23
CA LEU A 105 2.91 -12.69 -10.47
C LEU A 105 3.04 -13.90 -11.41
N ALA A 106 4.11 -14.67 -11.23
CA ALA A 106 4.33 -15.90 -11.98
C ALA A 106 3.37 -17.05 -11.59
N SER A 107 2.63 -16.94 -10.49
CA SER A 107 1.74 -17.98 -9.96
C SER A 107 0.35 -17.45 -9.62
N GLY A 108 -0.67 -18.11 -10.17
CA GLY A 108 -2.07 -17.78 -9.89
C GLY A 108 -2.49 -18.01 -8.43
N LYS A 109 -1.86 -18.94 -7.72
CA LYS A 109 -2.13 -19.20 -6.29
C LYS A 109 -1.73 -18.02 -5.41
N GLN A 110 -0.62 -17.36 -5.74
CA GLN A 110 -0.15 -16.16 -5.03
C GLN A 110 -1.12 -14.99 -5.20
N SER A 111 -1.66 -14.79 -6.40
CA SER A 111 -2.59 -13.69 -6.66
C SER A 111 -3.84 -13.81 -5.78
N LEU A 112 -4.37 -15.03 -5.62
CA LEU A 112 -5.52 -15.27 -4.79
C LEU A 112 -5.23 -15.03 -3.29
N PHE A 113 -4.06 -15.44 -2.82
CA PHE A 113 -3.62 -15.18 -1.45
C PHE A 113 -3.53 -13.67 -1.16
N ILE A 114 -2.89 -12.92 -2.05
CA ILE A 114 -2.74 -11.46 -1.92
C ILE A 114 -4.11 -10.78 -1.92
N LEU A 115 -5.01 -11.15 -2.85
CA LEU A 115 -6.36 -10.59 -2.90
C LEU A 115 -7.14 -10.79 -1.62
N LYS A 116 -7.06 -11.98 -1.02
CA LYS A 116 -7.80 -12.30 0.21
C LYS A 116 -7.22 -11.67 1.46
N LYS A 117 -5.91 -11.51 1.52
CA LYS A 117 -5.20 -11.17 2.76
C LYS A 117 -4.72 -9.72 2.84
N LYS A 118 -4.51 -9.06 1.71
CA LYS A 118 -3.83 -7.76 1.67
C LYS A 118 -4.67 -6.63 1.11
N ILE A 119 -5.85 -6.91 0.58
CA ILE A 119 -6.70 -5.91 -0.04
C ILE A 119 -8.05 -5.88 0.64
N TYR A 120 -8.42 -4.70 1.07
CA TYR A 120 -9.70 -4.41 1.69
C TYR A 120 -10.40 -3.33 0.88
N ILE A 121 -11.67 -3.57 0.56
CA ILE A 121 -12.50 -2.62 -0.19
C ILE A 121 -13.64 -2.19 0.71
N VAL A 122 -13.75 -0.89 0.92
CA VAL A 122 -14.85 -0.27 1.68
C VAL A 122 -15.63 0.60 0.72
N GLY A 123 -16.91 0.31 0.52
CA GLY A 123 -17.83 1.08 -0.32
C GLY A 123 -19.15 1.31 0.40
N GLU A 124 -19.87 2.34 0.02
CA GLU A 124 -21.27 2.48 0.42
C GLU A 124 -22.12 1.50 -0.37
N PHE A 125 -22.64 0.49 0.30
CA PHE A 125 -23.73 -0.31 -0.26
C PHE A 125 -25.04 0.40 0.05
N HIS A 126 -25.63 1.05 -0.94
CA HIS A 126 -27.04 1.38 -0.86
C HIS A 126 -27.83 0.07 -1.03
N LEU A 127 -28.33 -0.43 0.08
CA LEU A 127 -29.37 -1.44 0.07
C LEU A 127 -30.66 -0.70 -0.29
N ASP A 128 -31.04 -0.73 -1.56
CA ASP A 128 -32.39 -0.39 -1.98
C ASP A 128 -33.34 -1.55 -1.63
#